data_ef63dc8012f2631e3147d71f2b6d8e70
#
_entry.id   ef63dc8012f2631e3147d71f2b6d8e70
#
_cell.length_a   1.000
_cell.length_b   1.000
_cell.length_c   1.000
_cell.angle_alpha   90.00
_cell.angle_beta   90.00
_cell.angle_gamma   90.00
#
_symmetry.space_group_name_H-M   'P 1'
#
loop_
_entity.id
_entity.type
_entity.pdbx_description
1 polymer ?
#
loop_
_entity_poly.entity_id
_entity_poly.type
_entity_poly.pdbx_seq_one_letter_code
_entity_poly.pdbx_strand_id
1 'polypeptide(L)'
;MSVPFPVPRIPVVAAPMAGGPSTPELVAAVSAAGGLGMLAAGYQTPEAVAAEIAAVRDRTAAPFGVNVFVPGATAVDRDALSAYALRLRPEAARLGVELGEPLGGDDDFGAKLALLVAERVPVVSFAFGLPPAEAVSALHDAGSSVLVTVTTAAEAATATAAGADGLVVQGLEAGAHRGGLADTDGVGELGLLPLLRLVVRVGPLPLVATGGIGDGAGVAAVLAAGAVAAQLGTAFLLAPEAGTSAVHRAALAAGGDTVLTRAWTGRRARALVTRFVVDHGAAAPAAYPHVHQLTAPLRAAARAAGDPDGVNLWAGQAHELADEVPAGELVARLGAEARSALAAAAERLRA
;
A
#
# COMPACT_ATOMS: atom_id res chain seq x y z
N MET A 1 -20.24 12.58 -12.57
CA MET A 1 -20.98 12.51 -11.28
C MET A 1 -20.22 11.57 -10.36
N SER A 2 -20.12 11.85 -9.05
CA SER A 2 -19.42 10.96 -8.11
C SER A 2 -20.01 9.54 -8.13
N VAL A 3 -19.13 8.53 -7.95
CA VAL A 3 -19.51 7.11 -7.90
C VAL A 3 -19.33 6.63 -6.47
N PRO A 4 -20.40 6.18 -5.78
CA PRO A 4 -20.28 5.77 -4.40
C PRO A 4 -19.27 4.63 -4.22
N PHE A 5 -18.41 4.74 -3.19
CA PHE A 5 -17.49 3.66 -2.84
C PHE A 5 -18.29 2.40 -2.45
N PRO A 6 -18.03 1.26 -3.09
CA PRO A 6 -18.71 0.00 -2.76
C PRO A 6 -18.14 -0.56 -1.45
N VAL A 7 -18.72 -0.15 -0.31
CA VAL A 7 -18.30 -0.65 1.00
C VAL A 7 -18.47 -2.18 1.03
N PRO A 8 -17.40 -2.94 1.30
CA PRO A 8 -17.47 -4.40 1.29
C PRO A 8 -18.38 -4.91 2.42
N ARG A 9 -19.05 -6.04 2.19
CA ARG A 9 -19.96 -6.69 3.15
C ARG A 9 -19.27 -7.01 4.47
N ILE A 10 -18.03 -7.49 4.42
CA ILE A 10 -17.10 -7.57 5.55
C ILE A 10 -16.18 -6.36 5.40
N PRO A 11 -16.12 -5.42 6.35
CA PRO A 11 -15.43 -4.13 6.20
C PRO A 11 -13.89 -4.27 6.24
N VAL A 12 -13.37 -5.14 5.38
CA VAL A 12 -11.96 -5.48 5.22
C VAL A 12 -11.55 -5.28 3.77
N VAL A 13 -10.47 -4.54 3.56
CA VAL A 13 -9.82 -4.33 2.28
C VAL A 13 -8.42 -4.94 2.34
N ALA A 14 -8.04 -5.78 1.38
CA ALA A 14 -6.63 -6.16 1.22
C ALA A 14 -5.91 -5.02 0.51
N ALA A 15 -4.90 -4.45 1.17
CA ALA A 15 -4.14 -3.32 0.64
C ALA A 15 -3.43 -3.68 -0.68
N PRO A 16 -3.34 -2.74 -1.62
CA PRO A 16 -2.53 -2.93 -2.82
C PRO A 16 -1.04 -2.98 -2.46
N MET A 17 -0.39 -4.09 -2.72
CA MET A 17 1.01 -4.36 -2.36
C MET A 17 1.83 -4.61 -3.63
N ALA A 18 2.39 -3.53 -4.19
CA ALA A 18 3.18 -3.55 -5.42
C ALA A 18 4.47 -4.37 -5.26
N GLY A 19 4.93 -4.94 -6.37
CA GLY A 19 6.16 -5.74 -6.41
C GLY A 19 5.97 -7.22 -6.09
N GLY A 20 4.73 -7.72 -6.20
CA GLY A 20 4.41 -9.16 -6.20
C GLY A 20 3.35 -9.65 -5.23
N PRO A 21 3.22 -9.14 -3.98
CA PRO A 21 2.28 -9.75 -3.02
C PRO A 21 0.80 -9.71 -3.42
N SER A 22 0.34 -8.64 -4.10
CA SER A 22 -1.05 -8.55 -4.59
C SER A 22 -1.21 -9.34 -5.89
N THR A 23 -1.41 -10.64 -5.79
CA THR A 23 -1.71 -11.52 -6.93
C THR A 23 -3.20 -11.49 -7.29
N PRO A 24 -3.59 -11.86 -8.51
CA PRO A 24 -5.00 -12.07 -8.86
C PRO A 24 -5.71 -13.09 -7.95
N GLU A 25 -4.99 -14.11 -7.48
CA GLU A 25 -5.49 -15.13 -6.54
C GLU A 25 -5.87 -14.51 -5.20
N LEU A 26 -4.98 -13.69 -4.63
CA LEU A 26 -5.23 -12.98 -3.37
C LEU A 26 -6.43 -12.04 -3.50
N VAL A 27 -6.45 -11.23 -4.55
CA VAL A 27 -7.50 -10.24 -4.80
C VAL A 27 -8.87 -10.93 -4.96
N ALA A 28 -8.93 -12.00 -5.75
CA ALA A 28 -10.16 -12.76 -5.96
C ALA A 28 -10.65 -13.44 -4.68
N ALA A 29 -9.75 -14.08 -3.91
CA ALA A 29 -10.10 -14.76 -2.66
C ALA A 29 -10.69 -13.78 -1.63
N VAL A 30 -10.07 -12.60 -1.45
CA VAL A 30 -10.56 -11.56 -0.55
C VAL A 30 -11.93 -11.03 -1.00
N SER A 31 -12.10 -10.73 -2.29
CA SER A 31 -13.35 -10.19 -2.83
C SER A 31 -14.48 -11.21 -2.77
N ALA A 32 -14.23 -12.46 -3.13
CA ALA A 32 -15.21 -13.55 -3.05
C ALA A 32 -15.67 -13.83 -1.60
N ALA A 33 -14.80 -13.64 -0.62
CA ALA A 33 -15.13 -13.77 0.80
C ALA A 33 -16.00 -12.60 1.33
N GLY A 34 -16.20 -11.55 0.54
CA GLY A 34 -17.03 -10.37 0.88
C GLY A 34 -16.22 -9.20 1.44
N GLY A 35 -14.90 -9.24 1.36
CA GLY A 35 -14.00 -8.09 1.48
C GLY A 35 -13.87 -7.34 0.16
N LEU A 36 -12.81 -6.53 0.02
CA LEU A 36 -12.41 -5.87 -1.22
C LEU A 36 -10.91 -6.13 -1.46
N GLY A 37 -10.58 -6.92 -2.47
CA GLY A 37 -9.20 -7.13 -2.91
C GLY A 37 -8.73 -5.97 -3.81
N MET A 38 -7.45 -5.60 -3.70
CA MET A 38 -6.86 -4.53 -4.51
C MET A 38 -5.61 -5.04 -5.24
N LEU A 39 -5.60 -4.95 -6.57
CA LEU A 39 -4.39 -5.07 -7.39
C LEU A 39 -3.52 -3.83 -7.23
N ALA A 40 -2.23 -3.97 -7.50
CA ALA A 40 -1.26 -2.88 -7.42
C ALA A 40 -0.54 -2.71 -8.75
N ALA A 41 -0.92 -1.73 -9.56
CA ALA A 41 -0.37 -1.48 -10.87
C ALA A 41 1.05 -0.87 -10.88
N GLY A 42 1.56 -0.46 -9.71
CA GLY A 42 2.91 0.10 -9.61
C GLY A 42 4.00 -0.89 -10.04
N TYR A 43 4.98 -0.41 -10.82
CA TYR A 43 6.12 -1.17 -11.36
C TYR A 43 5.77 -2.22 -12.42
N GLN A 44 4.57 -2.20 -12.94
CA GLN A 44 4.10 -3.11 -13.99
C GLN A 44 3.85 -2.35 -15.29
N THR A 45 3.90 -3.05 -16.44
CA THR A 45 3.43 -2.50 -17.71
C THR A 45 1.90 -2.51 -17.78
N PRO A 46 1.27 -1.65 -18.61
CA PRO A 46 -0.18 -1.69 -18.81
C PRO A 46 -0.71 -3.07 -19.24
N GLU A 47 0.05 -3.81 -20.05
CA GLU A 47 -0.31 -5.16 -20.52
C GLU A 47 -0.33 -6.17 -19.37
N ALA A 48 0.65 -6.08 -18.45
CA ALA A 48 0.68 -6.92 -17.25
C ALA A 48 -0.51 -6.63 -16.34
N VAL A 49 -0.84 -5.34 -16.13
CA VAL A 49 -2.03 -4.94 -15.35
C VAL A 49 -3.32 -5.44 -16.01
N ALA A 50 -3.44 -5.35 -17.34
CA ALA A 50 -4.59 -5.88 -18.07
C ALA A 50 -4.76 -7.40 -17.87
N ALA A 51 -3.65 -8.14 -17.94
CA ALA A 51 -3.65 -9.58 -17.71
C ALA A 51 -4.08 -9.93 -16.26
N GLU A 52 -3.62 -9.18 -15.26
CA GLU A 52 -4.04 -9.38 -13.87
C GLU A 52 -5.53 -9.06 -13.67
N ILE A 53 -6.06 -8.00 -14.28
CA ILE A 53 -7.50 -7.65 -14.24
C ILE A 53 -8.33 -8.80 -14.82
N ALA A 54 -7.95 -9.32 -15.98
CA ALA A 54 -8.62 -10.46 -16.62
C ALA A 54 -8.57 -11.69 -15.69
N ALA A 55 -7.41 -11.99 -15.12
CA ALA A 55 -7.23 -13.13 -14.22
C ALA A 55 -8.06 -13.03 -12.93
N VAL A 56 -8.30 -11.83 -12.40
CA VAL A 56 -9.22 -11.62 -11.26
C VAL A 56 -10.66 -11.91 -11.69
N ARG A 57 -11.10 -11.41 -12.86
CA ARG A 57 -12.47 -11.60 -13.38
C ARG A 57 -12.78 -13.05 -13.70
N ASP A 58 -11.80 -13.82 -14.14
CA ASP A 58 -11.95 -15.25 -14.36
C ASP A 58 -12.20 -16.04 -13.07
N ARG A 59 -11.79 -15.47 -11.90
CA ARG A 59 -11.89 -16.12 -10.58
C ARG A 59 -13.08 -15.66 -9.75
N THR A 60 -13.55 -14.41 -9.98
CA THR A 60 -14.65 -13.86 -9.19
C THR A 60 -15.45 -12.80 -9.96
N ALA A 61 -16.76 -12.77 -9.72
CA ALA A 61 -17.64 -11.68 -10.15
C ALA A 61 -17.76 -10.56 -9.10
N ALA A 62 -17.15 -10.72 -7.91
CA ALA A 62 -17.19 -9.71 -6.86
C ALA A 62 -16.34 -8.47 -7.25
N PRO A 63 -16.72 -7.27 -6.76
CA PRO A 63 -15.96 -6.06 -7.03
C PRO A 63 -14.54 -6.15 -6.45
N PHE A 64 -13.60 -5.56 -7.19
CA PHE A 64 -12.20 -5.41 -6.78
C PHE A 64 -11.71 -4.02 -7.18
N GLY A 65 -10.51 -3.67 -6.74
CA GLY A 65 -9.90 -2.39 -7.13
C GLY A 65 -8.49 -2.53 -7.67
N VAL A 66 -7.99 -1.42 -8.23
CA VAL A 66 -6.60 -1.28 -8.71
C VAL A 66 -6.02 0.00 -8.14
N ASN A 67 -4.79 -0.07 -7.62
CA ASN A 67 -4.03 1.09 -7.16
C ASN A 67 -3.04 1.54 -8.22
N VAL A 68 -2.93 2.86 -8.40
CA VAL A 68 -1.95 3.51 -9.30
C VAL A 68 -1.14 4.53 -8.51
N PHE A 69 0.15 4.63 -8.83
CA PHE A 69 1.01 5.68 -8.30
C PHE A 69 0.93 6.93 -9.17
N VAL A 70 0.61 8.06 -8.54
CA VAL A 70 0.66 9.35 -9.23
C VAL A 70 2.12 9.80 -9.36
N PRO A 71 2.60 10.14 -10.56
CA PRO A 71 3.96 10.62 -10.73
C PRO A 71 4.23 11.88 -9.93
N GLY A 72 5.34 11.87 -9.18
CA GLY A 72 5.74 13.03 -8.38
C GLY A 72 6.53 14.06 -9.20
N ALA A 73 6.32 15.34 -8.92
CA ALA A 73 7.08 16.45 -9.49
C ALA A 73 8.36 16.81 -8.69
N THR A 74 8.84 15.92 -7.82
CA THR A 74 9.96 16.23 -6.93
C THR A 74 11.24 16.40 -7.74
N ALA A 75 11.89 17.59 -7.62
CA ALA A 75 13.21 17.79 -8.16
C ALA A 75 14.20 16.86 -7.44
N VAL A 76 14.95 16.07 -8.20
CA VAL A 76 15.93 15.13 -7.66
C VAL A 76 17.28 15.84 -7.50
N ASP A 77 17.83 15.81 -6.29
CA ASP A 77 19.22 16.16 -6.04
C ASP A 77 20.14 15.11 -6.67
N ARG A 78 20.72 15.46 -7.81
CA ARG A 78 21.57 14.54 -8.59
C ARG A 78 22.90 14.26 -7.90
N ASP A 79 23.42 15.19 -7.11
CA ASP A 79 24.68 15.01 -6.38
C ASP A 79 24.46 14.04 -5.22
N ALA A 80 23.38 14.21 -4.46
CA ALA A 80 23.00 13.28 -3.41
C ALA A 80 22.70 11.87 -3.97
N LEU A 81 22.01 11.76 -5.12
CA LEU A 81 21.76 10.49 -5.79
C LEU A 81 23.06 9.80 -6.23
N SER A 82 24.00 10.56 -6.82
CA SER A 82 25.31 10.05 -7.27
C SER A 82 26.17 9.59 -6.08
N ALA A 83 26.18 10.36 -4.99
CA ALA A 83 26.86 9.98 -3.75
C ALA A 83 26.28 8.67 -3.17
N TYR A 84 24.94 8.54 -3.20
CA TYR A 84 24.29 7.32 -2.75
C TYR A 84 24.63 6.12 -3.66
N ALA A 85 24.65 6.28 -4.96
CA ALA A 85 25.08 5.25 -5.90
C ALA A 85 26.53 4.78 -5.62
N LEU A 86 27.46 5.72 -5.36
CA LEU A 86 28.85 5.40 -4.99
C LEU A 86 28.90 4.58 -3.68
N ARG A 87 28.06 4.95 -2.69
CA ARG A 87 27.96 4.25 -1.41
C ARG A 87 27.46 2.81 -1.58
N LEU A 88 26.61 2.54 -2.56
CA LEU A 88 26.04 1.20 -2.81
C LEU A 88 26.95 0.26 -3.62
N ARG A 89 28.06 0.74 -4.21
CA ARG A 89 28.97 -0.09 -5.00
C ARG A 89 29.50 -1.33 -4.24
N PRO A 90 29.87 -1.26 -2.96
CA PRO A 90 30.28 -2.44 -2.21
C PRO A 90 29.19 -3.51 -2.10
N GLU A 91 27.91 -3.10 -1.98
CA GLU A 91 26.78 -4.05 -1.97
C GLU A 91 26.59 -4.70 -3.34
N ALA A 92 26.72 -3.92 -4.41
CA ALA A 92 26.65 -4.43 -5.79
C ALA A 92 27.76 -5.48 -6.03
N ALA A 93 29.00 -5.17 -5.62
CA ALA A 93 30.11 -6.10 -5.71
C ALA A 93 29.89 -7.36 -4.85
N ARG A 94 29.36 -7.24 -3.64
CA ARG A 94 29.03 -8.37 -2.75
C ARG A 94 28.01 -9.31 -3.39
N LEU A 95 27.03 -8.76 -4.09
CA LEU A 95 25.95 -9.51 -4.75
C LEU A 95 26.30 -9.92 -6.19
N GLY A 96 27.44 -9.49 -6.72
CA GLY A 96 27.87 -9.80 -8.08
C GLY A 96 27.01 -9.19 -9.18
N VAL A 97 26.43 -8.00 -8.93
CA VAL A 97 25.55 -7.30 -9.89
C VAL A 97 25.97 -5.85 -10.08
N GLU A 98 25.50 -5.24 -11.16
CA GLU A 98 25.59 -3.79 -11.36
C GLU A 98 24.37 -3.10 -10.72
N LEU A 99 24.57 -1.82 -10.36
CA LEU A 99 23.44 -0.98 -9.95
C LEU A 99 22.53 -0.67 -11.16
N GLY A 100 21.25 -0.49 -10.88
CA GLY A 100 20.31 -0.11 -11.92
C GLY A 100 20.50 1.35 -12.38
N GLU A 101 20.02 1.67 -13.57
CA GLU A 101 20.06 3.03 -14.11
C GLU A 101 18.90 3.86 -13.56
N PRO A 102 19.16 4.99 -12.89
CA PRO A 102 18.13 5.82 -12.28
C PRO A 102 17.52 6.79 -13.31
N LEU A 103 16.77 6.29 -14.27
CA LEU A 103 16.20 7.06 -15.38
C LEU A 103 15.01 7.93 -14.97
N GLY A 104 14.33 7.58 -13.86
CA GLY A 104 13.05 8.20 -13.51
C GLY A 104 11.90 7.61 -14.31
N GLY A 105 10.89 8.44 -14.60
CA GLY A 105 9.71 8.04 -15.36
C GLY A 105 8.42 8.21 -14.57
N ASP A 106 7.31 8.03 -15.28
CA ASP A 106 5.95 8.19 -14.76
C ASP A 106 5.21 6.86 -14.50
N ASP A 107 5.92 5.74 -14.60
CA ASP A 107 5.36 4.39 -14.39
C ASP A 107 4.18 4.09 -15.34
N ASP A 108 4.25 4.58 -16.58
CA ASP A 108 3.20 4.47 -17.62
C ASP A 108 1.82 4.97 -17.15
N PHE A 109 1.81 6.00 -16.31
CA PHE A 109 0.63 6.49 -15.61
C PHE A 109 -0.55 6.76 -16.55
N GLY A 110 -0.31 7.49 -17.66
CA GLY A 110 -1.36 7.82 -18.62
C GLY A 110 -1.95 6.57 -19.31
N ALA A 111 -1.11 5.60 -19.70
CA ALA A 111 -1.55 4.37 -20.33
C ALA A 111 -2.32 3.47 -19.34
N LYS A 112 -1.87 3.39 -18.09
CA LYS A 112 -2.59 2.68 -17.01
C LYS A 112 -3.96 3.30 -16.74
N LEU A 113 -4.07 4.62 -16.69
CA LEU A 113 -5.36 5.30 -16.53
C LEU A 113 -6.31 4.97 -17.68
N ALA A 114 -5.85 5.05 -18.93
CA ALA A 114 -6.66 4.71 -20.09
C ALA A 114 -7.15 3.26 -20.04
N LEU A 115 -6.28 2.32 -19.62
CA LEU A 115 -6.64 0.92 -19.40
C LEU A 115 -7.75 0.79 -18.34
N LEU A 116 -7.59 1.42 -17.16
CA LEU A 116 -8.55 1.29 -16.06
C LEU A 116 -9.93 1.84 -16.42
N VAL A 117 -9.98 2.92 -17.21
CA VAL A 117 -11.22 3.47 -17.78
C VAL A 117 -11.85 2.50 -18.77
N ALA A 118 -11.06 1.94 -19.71
CA ALA A 118 -11.54 0.98 -20.71
C ALA A 118 -12.07 -0.29 -20.05
N GLU A 119 -11.37 -0.79 -19.03
CA GLU A 119 -11.72 -1.96 -18.25
C GLU A 119 -12.83 -1.70 -17.21
N ARG A 120 -13.28 -0.45 -17.04
CA ARG A 120 -14.33 -0.10 -16.07
C ARG A 120 -14.10 -0.74 -14.70
N VAL A 121 -12.88 -0.58 -14.17
CA VAL A 121 -12.51 -1.14 -12.87
C VAL A 121 -13.36 -0.53 -11.76
N PRO A 122 -14.04 -1.31 -10.90
CA PRO A 122 -15.01 -0.77 -9.94
C PRO A 122 -14.44 0.26 -8.97
N VAL A 123 -13.17 0.07 -8.52
CA VAL A 123 -12.50 0.96 -7.57
C VAL A 123 -11.09 1.26 -8.07
N VAL A 124 -10.75 2.53 -8.22
CA VAL A 124 -9.40 2.97 -8.56
C VAL A 124 -8.85 3.82 -7.41
N SER A 125 -7.74 3.40 -6.83
CA SER A 125 -7.10 4.16 -5.75
C SER A 125 -5.78 4.77 -6.18
N PHE A 126 -5.47 5.93 -5.63
CA PHE A 126 -4.26 6.70 -5.94
C PHE A 126 -3.41 6.89 -4.70
N ALA A 127 -2.10 6.79 -4.89
CA ALA A 127 -1.09 7.12 -3.88
C ALA A 127 -0.03 8.04 -4.48
N PHE A 128 0.68 8.80 -3.63
CA PHE A 128 1.80 9.70 -3.93
C PHE A 128 1.42 11.04 -4.57
N GLY A 129 0.15 11.26 -4.87
CA GLY A 129 -0.34 12.50 -5.46
C GLY A 129 -1.84 12.47 -5.70
N LEU A 130 -2.35 13.55 -6.28
CA LEU A 130 -3.73 13.63 -6.74
C LEU A 130 -3.82 13.23 -8.21
N PRO A 131 -4.83 12.43 -8.61
CA PRO A 131 -5.10 12.23 -10.02
C PRO A 131 -5.50 13.56 -10.67
N PRO A 132 -5.17 13.78 -11.96
CA PRO A 132 -5.68 14.92 -12.74
C PRO A 132 -7.22 14.94 -12.77
N ALA A 133 -7.82 16.13 -12.82
CA ALA A 133 -9.28 16.27 -12.80
C ALA A 133 -9.96 15.55 -13.98
N GLU A 134 -9.34 15.56 -15.16
CA GLU A 134 -9.79 14.83 -16.33
C GLU A 134 -9.76 13.31 -16.12
N ALA A 135 -8.77 12.78 -15.37
CA ALA A 135 -8.72 11.36 -15.02
C ALA A 135 -9.86 10.98 -14.05
N VAL A 136 -10.13 11.82 -13.05
CA VAL A 136 -11.28 11.62 -12.14
C VAL A 136 -12.59 11.60 -12.91
N SER A 137 -12.80 12.56 -13.82
CA SER A 137 -14.01 12.61 -14.65
C SER A 137 -14.16 11.36 -15.53
N ALA A 138 -13.09 10.93 -16.20
CA ALA A 138 -13.12 9.76 -17.07
C ALA A 138 -13.41 8.46 -16.29
N LEU A 139 -12.85 8.32 -15.08
CA LEU A 139 -13.14 7.19 -14.20
C LEU A 139 -14.60 7.20 -13.73
N HIS A 140 -15.13 8.36 -13.34
CA HIS A 140 -16.56 8.49 -12.98
C HIS A 140 -17.47 8.12 -14.15
N ASP A 141 -17.17 8.56 -15.37
CA ASP A 141 -17.95 8.22 -16.56
C ASP A 141 -17.87 6.71 -16.89
N ALA A 142 -16.77 6.05 -16.53
CA ALA A 142 -16.62 4.61 -16.61
C ALA A 142 -17.36 3.85 -15.49
N GLY A 143 -17.84 4.54 -14.44
CA GLY A 143 -18.49 3.95 -13.27
C GLY A 143 -17.53 3.51 -12.18
N SER A 144 -16.31 4.02 -12.17
CA SER A 144 -15.27 3.72 -11.18
C SER A 144 -15.35 4.68 -9.99
N SER A 145 -15.30 4.16 -8.77
CA SER A 145 -15.12 4.96 -7.55
C SER A 145 -13.65 5.31 -7.37
N VAL A 146 -13.35 6.59 -7.11
CA VAL A 146 -12.00 7.13 -6.98
C VAL A 146 -11.62 7.30 -5.51
N LEU A 147 -10.59 6.60 -5.05
CA LEU A 147 -10.03 6.73 -3.72
C LEU A 147 -8.66 7.43 -3.76
N VAL A 148 -8.35 8.26 -2.76
CA VAL A 148 -7.04 8.90 -2.62
C VAL A 148 -6.45 8.58 -1.26
N THR A 149 -5.17 8.17 -1.24
CA THR A 149 -4.45 7.92 0.01
C THR A 149 -3.96 9.23 0.60
N VAL A 150 -4.26 9.44 1.88
CA VAL A 150 -3.91 10.66 2.63
C VAL A 150 -3.25 10.31 3.96
N THR A 151 -2.32 11.15 4.40
CA THR A 151 -1.56 11.01 5.65
C THR A 151 -1.73 12.19 6.58
N THR A 152 -2.46 13.23 6.15
CA THR A 152 -2.80 14.42 6.95
C THR A 152 -4.24 14.86 6.70
N ALA A 153 -4.82 15.63 7.61
CA ALA A 153 -6.14 16.24 7.40
C ALA A 153 -6.13 17.30 6.28
N ALA A 154 -5.02 17.97 6.06
CA ALA A 154 -4.87 18.92 4.96
C ALA A 154 -4.90 18.20 3.60
N GLU A 155 -4.19 17.08 3.46
CA GLU A 155 -4.27 16.22 2.28
C GLU A 155 -5.69 15.71 2.05
N ALA A 156 -6.42 15.34 3.12
CA ALA A 156 -7.80 14.89 3.03
C ALA A 156 -8.72 15.98 2.46
N ALA A 157 -8.58 17.23 2.92
CA ALA A 157 -9.34 18.36 2.38
C ALA A 157 -9.03 18.59 0.88
N THR A 158 -7.75 18.52 0.51
CA THR A 158 -7.30 18.69 -0.89
C THR A 158 -7.84 17.56 -1.79
N ALA A 159 -7.78 16.29 -1.34
CA ALA A 159 -8.30 15.15 -2.09
C ALA A 159 -9.83 15.22 -2.26
N THR A 160 -10.54 15.65 -1.21
CA THR A 160 -12.00 15.87 -1.27
C THR A 160 -12.34 16.94 -2.32
N ALA A 161 -11.64 18.07 -2.32
CA ALA A 161 -11.84 19.13 -3.30
C ALA A 161 -11.48 18.72 -4.74
N ALA A 162 -10.57 17.75 -4.90
CA ALA A 162 -10.19 17.19 -6.20
C ALA A 162 -11.19 16.15 -6.74
N GLY A 163 -12.28 15.84 -6.02
CA GLY A 163 -13.34 14.97 -6.50
C GLY A 163 -13.17 13.49 -6.13
N ALA A 164 -12.38 13.17 -5.10
CA ALA A 164 -12.34 11.82 -4.55
C ALA A 164 -13.72 11.38 -4.03
N ASP A 165 -14.07 10.10 -4.22
CA ASP A 165 -15.29 9.48 -3.68
C ASP A 165 -15.08 8.87 -2.31
N GLY A 166 -13.84 8.68 -1.90
CA GLY A 166 -13.43 8.18 -0.59
C GLY A 166 -11.95 8.40 -0.33
N LEU A 167 -11.54 8.25 0.93
CA LEU A 167 -10.16 8.47 1.34
C LEU A 167 -9.58 7.21 2.01
N VAL A 168 -8.36 6.85 1.62
CA VAL A 168 -7.55 5.86 2.33
C VAL A 168 -6.69 6.60 3.35
N VAL A 169 -7.06 6.54 4.62
CA VAL A 169 -6.40 7.24 5.73
C VAL A 169 -5.26 6.39 6.26
N GLN A 170 -4.02 6.76 5.96
CA GLN A 170 -2.85 5.96 6.29
C GLN A 170 -2.10 6.48 7.51
N GLY A 171 -2.18 5.74 8.61
CA GLY A 171 -1.40 5.98 9.83
C GLY A 171 0.11 5.72 9.66
N LEU A 172 0.92 6.25 10.58
CA LEU A 172 2.38 6.08 10.58
C LEU A 172 2.81 4.62 10.73
N GLU A 173 1.97 3.79 11.32
CA GLU A 173 2.20 2.37 11.59
C GLU A 173 2.21 1.50 10.32
N ALA A 174 1.73 2.03 9.20
CA ALA A 174 1.60 1.28 7.95
C ALA A 174 2.95 0.79 7.41
N GLY A 175 2.99 -0.45 6.95
CA GLY A 175 4.10 -1.00 6.18
C GLY A 175 4.19 -0.40 4.78
N ALA A 176 5.35 -0.59 4.13
CA ALA A 176 5.67 -0.04 2.82
C ALA A 176 5.62 1.49 2.76
N HIS A 177 5.41 2.06 1.56
CA HIS A 177 5.54 3.50 1.32
C HIS A 177 4.50 4.34 2.06
N ARG A 178 4.95 5.52 2.53
CA ARG A 178 4.03 6.60 2.88
C ARG A 178 3.29 7.05 1.62
N GLY A 179 1.97 6.85 1.64
CA GLY A 179 1.11 7.06 0.47
C GLY A 179 0.63 8.50 0.27
N GLY A 180 0.97 9.42 1.18
CA GLY A 180 0.55 10.82 1.14
C GLY A 180 0.99 11.58 -0.12
N LEU A 181 0.43 12.77 -0.31
CA LEU A 181 0.61 13.58 -1.51
C LEU A 181 2.04 14.11 -1.66
N ALA A 182 2.77 14.25 -0.54
CA ALA A 182 4.17 14.67 -0.52
C ALA A 182 5.02 13.72 0.33
N ASP A 183 6.34 13.64 0.04
CA ASP A 183 7.33 12.92 0.84
C ASP A 183 8.24 13.91 1.56
N THR A 184 7.66 14.69 2.49
CA THR A 184 8.37 15.67 3.29
C THR A 184 8.58 15.14 4.71
N ASP A 185 9.80 15.27 5.24
CA ASP A 185 10.13 14.85 6.60
C ASP A 185 9.29 15.62 7.63
N GLY A 186 8.84 14.94 8.68
CA GLY A 186 7.95 15.51 9.70
C GLY A 186 6.48 15.65 9.28
N VAL A 187 6.14 15.39 8.01
CA VAL A 187 4.76 15.46 7.51
C VAL A 187 4.15 14.07 7.47
N GLY A 188 2.88 13.94 7.90
CA GLY A 188 2.15 12.67 7.88
C GLY A 188 2.66 11.64 8.89
N GLU A 189 3.14 12.09 10.05
CA GLU A 189 3.71 11.23 11.11
C GLU A 189 2.73 10.96 12.27
N LEU A 190 1.45 11.18 12.05
CA LEU A 190 0.43 10.82 13.03
C LEU A 190 0.15 9.30 12.99
N GLY A 191 -0.07 8.73 14.16
CA GLY A 191 -0.65 7.40 14.29
C GLY A 191 -2.08 7.35 13.74
N LEU A 192 -2.56 6.16 13.40
CA LEU A 192 -3.81 5.97 12.67
C LEU A 192 -5.04 6.55 13.39
N LEU A 193 -5.22 6.28 14.67
CA LEU A 193 -6.42 6.75 15.39
C LEU A 193 -6.50 8.28 15.50
N PRO A 194 -5.45 9.00 15.93
CA PRO A 194 -5.46 10.47 15.89
C PRO A 194 -5.72 11.04 14.51
N LEU A 195 -5.06 10.49 13.48
CA LEU A 195 -5.25 10.93 12.10
C LEU A 195 -6.70 10.74 11.64
N LEU A 196 -7.27 9.55 11.85
CA LEU A 196 -8.63 9.22 11.46
C LEU A 196 -9.63 10.19 12.10
N ARG A 197 -9.47 10.50 13.40
CA ARG A 197 -10.36 11.45 14.12
C ARG A 197 -10.25 12.88 13.61
N LEU A 198 -9.11 13.28 13.10
CA LEU A 198 -8.94 14.58 12.43
C LEU A 198 -9.59 14.58 11.05
N VAL A 199 -9.40 13.50 10.27
CA VAL A 199 -9.94 13.39 8.89
C VAL A 199 -11.47 13.30 8.89
N VAL A 200 -12.09 12.59 9.85
CA VAL A 200 -13.58 12.56 10.01
C VAL A 200 -14.19 13.97 10.08
N ARG A 201 -13.44 14.96 10.56
CA ARG A 201 -13.92 16.36 10.68
C ARG A 201 -13.78 17.15 9.37
N VAL A 202 -13.08 16.62 8.37
CA VAL A 202 -12.87 17.30 7.08
C VAL A 202 -14.13 17.25 6.22
N GLY A 203 -14.85 16.13 6.24
CA GLY A 203 -16.05 15.99 5.41
C GLY A 203 -16.71 14.62 5.52
N PRO A 204 -17.79 14.40 4.76
CA PRO A 204 -18.64 13.22 4.84
C PRO A 204 -18.16 12.03 3.99
N LEU A 205 -16.98 12.12 3.33
CA LEU A 205 -16.49 11.03 2.48
C LEU A 205 -16.27 9.74 3.28
N PRO A 206 -16.55 8.57 2.69
CA PRO A 206 -16.19 7.29 3.29
C PRO A 206 -14.68 7.18 3.50
N LEU A 207 -14.28 6.72 4.69
CA LEU A 207 -12.89 6.60 5.10
C LEU A 207 -12.51 5.12 5.21
N VAL A 208 -11.47 4.71 4.52
CA VAL A 208 -10.83 3.41 4.64
C VAL A 208 -9.56 3.59 5.47
N ALA A 209 -9.53 3.04 6.69
CA ALA A 209 -8.40 3.21 7.61
C ALA A 209 -7.32 2.15 7.37
N THR A 210 -6.04 2.55 7.30
CA THR A 210 -4.92 1.64 7.05
C THR A 210 -3.69 1.97 7.89
N GLY A 211 -2.99 0.94 8.36
CA GLY A 211 -1.76 1.06 9.16
C GLY A 211 -1.92 0.47 10.56
N GLY A 212 -1.05 -0.47 10.93
CA GLY A 212 -1.02 -1.09 12.25
C GLY A 212 -2.22 -1.98 12.60
N ILE A 213 -3.04 -2.36 11.63
CA ILE A 213 -4.20 -3.23 11.83
C ILE A 213 -3.78 -4.66 11.46
N GLY A 214 -3.84 -5.59 12.42
CA GLY A 214 -3.45 -6.99 12.21
C GLY A 214 -4.52 -8.01 12.57
N ASP A 215 -5.55 -7.61 13.34
CA ASP A 215 -6.61 -8.47 13.86
C ASP A 215 -8.00 -7.81 13.81
N GLY A 216 -9.03 -8.55 14.20
CA GLY A 216 -10.39 -8.04 14.23
C GLY A 216 -10.65 -6.97 15.30
N ALA A 217 -9.88 -6.94 16.37
CA ALA A 217 -10.00 -5.87 17.37
C ALA A 217 -9.52 -4.53 16.79
N GLY A 218 -8.42 -4.55 16.01
CA GLY A 218 -7.97 -3.39 15.25
C GLY A 218 -8.98 -2.93 14.21
N VAL A 219 -9.64 -3.86 13.50
CA VAL A 219 -10.75 -3.55 12.59
C VAL A 219 -11.89 -2.86 13.36
N ALA A 220 -12.32 -3.42 14.49
CA ALA A 220 -13.37 -2.83 15.34
C ALA A 220 -13.01 -1.42 15.79
N ALA A 221 -11.76 -1.18 16.19
CA ALA A 221 -11.29 0.11 16.68
C ALA A 221 -11.43 1.22 15.63
N VAL A 222 -11.03 0.95 14.37
CA VAL A 222 -11.12 1.96 13.30
C VAL A 222 -12.56 2.19 12.85
N LEU A 223 -13.41 1.15 12.85
CA LEU A 223 -14.85 1.31 12.60
C LEU A 223 -15.51 2.19 13.67
N ALA A 224 -15.22 1.94 14.96
CA ALA A 224 -15.70 2.77 16.06
C ALA A 224 -15.15 4.21 15.98
N ALA A 225 -13.97 4.41 15.38
CA ALA A 225 -13.38 5.73 15.17
C ALA A 225 -13.93 6.48 13.94
N GLY A 226 -14.79 5.85 13.12
CA GLY A 226 -15.49 6.50 12.01
C GLY A 226 -15.05 6.06 10.61
N ALA A 227 -14.23 5.01 10.47
CA ALA A 227 -13.96 4.39 9.18
C ALA A 227 -15.14 3.52 8.73
N VAL A 228 -15.33 3.37 7.41
CA VAL A 228 -16.30 2.43 6.82
C VAL A 228 -15.69 1.06 6.56
N ALA A 229 -14.35 0.98 6.47
CA ALA A 229 -13.60 -0.27 6.32
C ALA A 229 -12.17 -0.11 6.84
N ALA A 230 -11.54 -1.24 7.17
CA ALA A 230 -10.12 -1.36 7.49
C ALA A 230 -9.37 -1.93 6.29
N GLN A 231 -8.24 -1.32 5.91
CA GLN A 231 -7.36 -1.83 4.87
C GLN A 231 -6.09 -2.40 5.52
N LEU A 232 -5.85 -3.69 5.29
CA LEU A 232 -4.73 -4.44 5.85
C LEU A 232 -3.78 -4.88 4.74
N GLY A 233 -2.48 -4.64 4.91
CA GLY A 233 -1.44 -5.13 3.99
C GLY A 233 -0.70 -6.31 4.60
N THR A 234 0.09 -6.05 5.64
CA THR A 234 0.99 -7.03 6.26
C THR A 234 0.28 -8.30 6.73
N ALA A 235 -0.95 -8.18 7.21
CA ALA A 235 -1.76 -9.33 7.64
C ALA A 235 -2.02 -10.34 6.49
N PHE A 236 -2.01 -9.89 5.23
CA PHE A 236 -2.19 -10.75 4.06
C PHE A 236 -0.88 -11.28 3.46
N LEU A 237 0.30 -10.80 3.90
CA LEU A 237 1.59 -11.19 3.31
C LEU A 237 1.90 -12.69 3.50
N LEU A 238 1.38 -13.33 4.54
CA LEU A 238 1.57 -14.75 4.81
C LEU A 238 0.45 -15.62 4.22
N ALA A 239 -0.60 -15.05 3.63
CA ALA A 239 -1.63 -15.83 2.97
C ALA A 239 -1.04 -16.68 1.82
N PRO A 240 -1.47 -17.94 1.64
CA PRO A 240 -0.97 -18.81 0.55
C PRO A 240 -1.14 -18.18 -0.84
N GLU A 241 -2.20 -17.40 -1.04
CA GLU A 241 -2.50 -16.73 -2.30
C GLU A 241 -1.61 -15.50 -2.57
N ALA A 242 -0.90 -14.98 -1.55
CA ALA A 242 -0.02 -13.83 -1.73
C ALA A 242 1.30 -14.22 -2.40
N GLY A 243 1.74 -13.41 -3.37
CA GLY A 243 3.03 -13.58 -4.06
C GLY A 243 4.25 -13.14 -3.24
N THR A 244 4.15 -13.16 -1.91
CA THR A 244 5.24 -12.80 -1.00
C THR A 244 6.39 -13.79 -1.13
N SER A 245 7.61 -13.30 -1.36
CA SER A 245 8.79 -14.16 -1.51
C SER A 245 9.10 -14.97 -0.24
N ALA A 246 9.70 -16.14 -0.39
CA ALA A 246 10.07 -17.00 0.73
C ALA A 246 10.96 -16.27 1.77
N VAL A 247 11.91 -15.43 1.29
CA VAL A 247 12.77 -14.61 2.14
C VAL A 247 11.95 -13.65 3.00
N HIS A 248 10.94 -13.00 2.40
CA HIS A 248 10.10 -12.04 3.12
C HIS A 248 9.18 -12.76 4.13
N ARG A 249 8.60 -13.90 3.75
CA ARG A 249 7.80 -14.74 4.67
C ARG A 249 8.62 -15.18 5.88
N ALA A 250 9.84 -15.68 5.65
CA ALA A 250 10.73 -16.10 6.72
C ALA A 250 11.13 -14.94 7.65
N ALA A 251 11.39 -13.75 7.10
CA ALA A 251 11.72 -12.57 7.87
C ALA A 251 10.53 -12.09 8.74
N LEU A 252 9.31 -12.10 8.21
CA LEU A 252 8.10 -11.77 8.97
C LEU A 252 7.87 -12.76 10.12
N ALA A 253 8.06 -14.07 9.88
CA ALA A 253 7.93 -15.09 10.90
C ALA A 253 9.01 -15.00 12.00
N ALA A 254 10.20 -14.49 11.66
CA ALA A 254 11.27 -14.24 12.62
C ALA A 254 11.00 -13.02 13.52
N GLY A 255 10.11 -12.11 13.07
CA GLY A 255 9.81 -10.86 13.80
C GLY A 255 10.90 -9.82 13.69
N GLY A 256 10.85 -8.82 14.56
CA GLY A 256 11.84 -7.76 14.67
C GLY A 256 11.27 -6.35 14.59
N ASP A 257 12.09 -5.36 14.85
CA ASP A 257 11.69 -3.95 14.81
C ASP A 257 11.45 -3.45 13.37
N THR A 258 10.58 -2.47 13.23
CA THR A 258 10.35 -1.78 11.96
C THR A 258 10.83 -0.34 12.01
N VAL A 259 11.29 0.17 10.88
CA VAL A 259 11.75 1.56 10.75
C VAL A 259 11.26 2.18 9.43
N LEU A 260 11.03 3.50 9.44
CA LEU A 260 10.84 4.28 8.21
C LEU A 260 12.20 4.56 7.57
N THR A 261 12.33 4.26 6.28
CA THR A 261 13.58 4.45 5.54
C THR A 261 13.32 4.84 4.08
N ARG A 262 14.28 5.54 3.46
CA ARG A 262 14.37 5.77 2.02
C ARG A 262 15.38 4.85 1.32
N ALA A 263 16.07 4.00 2.08
CA ALA A 263 17.21 3.21 1.59
C ALA A 263 16.91 2.44 0.31
N TRP A 264 15.72 1.90 0.16
CA TRP A 264 15.36 1.03 -0.94
C TRP A 264 14.79 1.75 -2.17
N THR A 265 14.10 2.87 -1.96
CA THR A 265 13.30 3.46 -3.05
C THR A 265 13.46 4.97 -3.19
N GLY A 266 14.04 5.65 -2.20
CA GLY A 266 14.11 7.11 -2.19
C GLY A 266 12.82 7.79 -1.72
N ARG A 267 11.79 7.03 -1.35
CA ARG A 267 10.58 7.50 -0.67
C ARG A 267 10.44 6.82 0.68
N ARG A 268 9.98 7.52 1.71
CA ARG A 268 9.81 6.94 3.04
C ARG A 268 8.89 5.73 2.98
N ALA A 269 9.36 4.62 3.49
CA ALA A 269 8.63 3.36 3.57
C ALA A 269 8.99 2.62 4.84
N ARG A 270 8.04 1.92 5.46
CA ARG A 270 8.30 1.12 6.66
C ARG A 270 8.64 -0.30 6.29
N ALA A 271 9.77 -0.78 6.82
CA ALA A 271 10.28 -2.13 6.63
C ALA A 271 10.80 -2.69 7.95
N LEU A 272 11.02 -4.01 8.01
CA LEU A 272 11.86 -4.63 9.03
C LEU A 272 13.26 -4.03 8.98
N VAL A 273 13.89 -3.89 10.15
CA VAL A 273 15.27 -3.43 10.26
C VAL A 273 16.19 -4.51 9.73
N THR A 274 16.98 -4.18 8.71
CA THR A 274 18.01 -5.05 8.12
C THR A 274 19.35 -4.35 8.17
N ARG A 275 20.46 -5.10 8.00
CA ARG A 275 21.80 -4.52 7.90
C ARG A 275 21.85 -3.41 6.83
N PHE A 276 21.24 -3.64 5.66
CA PHE A 276 21.22 -2.64 4.59
C PHE A 276 20.57 -1.32 5.03
N VAL A 277 19.46 -1.41 5.76
CA VAL A 277 18.76 -0.21 6.27
C VAL A 277 19.62 0.52 7.32
N VAL A 278 20.29 -0.20 8.20
CA VAL A 278 21.20 0.37 9.20
C VAL A 278 22.37 1.08 8.52
N ASP A 279 22.99 0.43 7.54
CA ASP A 279 24.20 0.92 6.89
C ASP A 279 23.91 2.09 5.94
N HIS A 280 22.75 2.11 5.26
CA HIS A 280 22.48 3.02 4.15
C HIS A 280 21.31 3.97 4.36
N GLY A 281 20.44 3.71 5.35
CA GLY A 281 19.19 4.46 5.53
C GLY A 281 19.38 5.96 5.74
N ALA A 282 20.34 6.33 6.59
CA ALA A 282 20.62 7.74 6.89
C ALA A 282 21.20 8.55 5.69
N ALA A 283 21.82 7.85 4.73
CA ALA A 283 22.43 8.49 3.54
C ALA A 283 21.49 8.49 2.32
N ALA A 284 20.34 7.82 2.41
CA ALA A 284 19.44 7.67 1.27
C ALA A 284 18.69 8.97 0.96
N PRO A 285 18.81 9.52 -0.28
CA PRO A 285 18.15 10.76 -0.66
C PRO A 285 16.64 10.58 -0.89
N ALA A 286 15.90 11.68 -0.78
CA ALA A 286 14.52 11.77 -1.25
C ALA A 286 14.50 11.84 -2.78
N ALA A 287 14.57 10.70 -3.46
CA ALA A 287 14.74 10.61 -4.91
C ALA A 287 14.00 9.39 -5.49
N TYR A 288 12.71 9.28 -5.20
CA TYR A 288 11.83 8.30 -5.83
C TYR A 288 11.39 8.79 -7.24
N PRO A 289 11.34 7.93 -8.28
CA PRO A 289 11.66 6.49 -8.28
C PRO A 289 13.14 6.15 -8.56
N HIS A 290 14.04 7.12 -8.66
CA HIS A 290 15.44 6.91 -9.06
C HIS A 290 16.19 5.92 -8.14
N VAL A 291 16.06 6.06 -6.81
CA VAL A 291 16.67 5.11 -5.87
C VAL A 291 16.02 3.73 -5.99
N HIS A 292 14.70 3.65 -6.25
CA HIS A 292 14.03 2.38 -6.53
C HIS A 292 14.68 1.63 -7.70
N GLN A 293 14.92 2.34 -8.82
CA GLN A 293 15.57 1.79 -10.01
C GLN A 293 17.03 1.40 -9.72
N LEU A 294 17.77 2.27 -9.05
CA LEU A 294 19.16 2.05 -8.66
C LEU A 294 19.34 0.77 -7.84
N THR A 295 18.44 0.49 -6.89
CA THR A 295 18.52 -0.67 -5.98
C THR A 295 17.83 -1.93 -6.50
N ALA A 296 17.09 -1.86 -7.60
CA ALA A 296 16.32 -2.99 -8.11
C ALA A 296 17.16 -4.24 -8.37
N PRO A 297 18.35 -4.17 -9.02
CA PRO A 297 19.18 -5.35 -9.22
C PRO A 297 19.71 -5.93 -7.91
N LEU A 298 20.05 -5.09 -6.92
CA LEU A 298 20.51 -5.54 -5.60
C LEU A 298 19.43 -6.38 -4.92
N ARG A 299 18.19 -5.85 -4.88
CA ARG A 299 17.05 -6.53 -4.27
C ARG A 299 16.69 -7.84 -4.96
N ALA A 300 16.81 -7.88 -6.30
CA ALA A 300 16.58 -9.09 -7.08
C ALA A 300 17.64 -10.17 -6.78
N ALA A 301 18.92 -9.81 -6.78
CA ALA A 301 20.01 -10.73 -6.49
C ALA A 301 19.95 -11.24 -5.05
N ALA A 302 19.71 -10.37 -4.08
CA ALA A 302 19.56 -10.75 -2.67
C ALA A 302 18.38 -11.73 -2.47
N ARG A 303 17.23 -11.47 -3.14
CA ARG A 303 16.07 -12.36 -3.09
C ARG A 303 16.40 -13.74 -3.68
N ALA A 304 17.11 -13.78 -4.80
CA ALA A 304 17.53 -15.02 -5.43
C ALA A 304 18.54 -15.82 -4.57
N ALA A 305 19.40 -15.10 -3.84
CA ALA A 305 20.36 -15.68 -2.90
C ALA A 305 19.76 -16.07 -1.53
N GLY A 306 18.51 -15.73 -1.26
CA GLY A 306 17.90 -15.94 0.05
C GLY A 306 18.45 -15.01 1.15
N ASP A 307 19.07 -13.89 0.79
CA ASP A 307 19.67 -12.92 1.70
C ASP A 307 18.65 -11.86 2.16
N PRO A 308 18.12 -11.94 3.40
CA PRO A 308 17.13 -10.99 3.90
C PRO A 308 17.70 -9.57 4.05
N ASP A 309 18.99 -9.43 4.25
CA ASP A 309 19.63 -8.13 4.44
C ASP A 309 19.64 -7.26 3.18
N GLY A 310 19.50 -7.88 2.01
CA GLY A 310 19.48 -7.18 0.73
C GLY A 310 18.07 -7.02 0.14
N VAL A 311 16.99 -7.38 0.87
CA VAL A 311 15.61 -7.31 0.40
C VAL A 311 14.82 -6.23 1.14
N ASN A 312 13.94 -5.52 0.43
CA ASN A 312 13.02 -4.54 0.99
C ASN A 312 11.85 -5.24 1.70
N LEU A 313 12.05 -5.62 2.94
CA LEU A 313 11.11 -6.40 3.76
C LEU A 313 10.02 -5.48 4.34
N TRP A 314 9.06 -5.07 3.51
CA TRP A 314 7.99 -4.18 3.93
C TRP A 314 7.10 -4.81 5.01
N ALA A 315 6.95 -4.12 6.15
CA ALA A 315 6.15 -4.59 7.27
C ALA A 315 5.59 -3.41 8.07
N GLY A 316 4.32 -3.49 8.47
CA GLY A 316 3.72 -2.56 9.43
C GLY A 316 4.14 -2.87 10.87
N GLN A 317 3.88 -1.96 11.80
CA GLN A 317 4.26 -2.13 13.20
C GLN A 317 3.54 -3.30 13.91
N ALA A 318 2.39 -3.73 13.40
CA ALA A 318 1.65 -4.89 13.93
C ALA A 318 1.90 -6.18 13.12
N HIS A 319 3.08 -6.33 12.48
CA HIS A 319 3.38 -7.47 11.61
C HIS A 319 3.40 -8.82 12.33
N GLU A 320 3.69 -8.83 13.62
CA GLU A 320 3.66 -10.04 14.45
C GLU A 320 2.26 -10.67 14.61
N LEU A 321 1.20 -9.91 14.25
CA LEU A 321 -0.18 -10.41 14.21
C LEU A 321 -0.53 -11.10 12.88
N ALA A 322 0.40 -11.17 11.93
CA ALA A 322 0.16 -11.84 10.65
C ALA A 322 0.25 -13.36 10.80
N ASP A 323 -0.76 -14.06 10.31
CA ASP A 323 -0.86 -15.52 10.34
C ASP A 323 -0.82 -16.12 8.92
N GLU A 324 -0.33 -17.35 8.81
CA GLU A 324 -0.36 -18.12 7.57
C GLU A 324 -1.71 -18.85 7.44
N VAL A 325 -2.71 -18.11 6.94
CA VAL A 325 -4.06 -18.63 6.68
C VAL A 325 -4.56 -18.20 5.30
N PRO A 326 -5.45 -18.96 4.64
CA PRO A 326 -6.06 -18.56 3.38
C PRO A 326 -6.75 -17.20 3.48
N ALA A 327 -6.60 -16.36 2.44
CA ALA A 327 -7.05 -14.98 2.46
C ALA A 327 -8.57 -14.84 2.71
N GLY A 328 -9.38 -15.74 2.13
CA GLY A 328 -10.82 -15.74 2.35
C GLY A 328 -11.20 -16.11 3.80
N GLU A 329 -10.46 -17.01 4.43
CA GLU A 329 -10.64 -17.37 5.84
C GLU A 329 -10.23 -16.21 6.75
N LEU A 330 -9.11 -15.54 6.44
CA LEU A 330 -8.66 -14.35 7.17
C LEU A 330 -9.73 -13.25 7.13
N VAL A 331 -10.33 -12.96 5.98
CA VAL A 331 -11.44 -11.98 5.85
C VAL A 331 -12.61 -12.36 6.76
N ALA A 332 -13.04 -13.61 6.73
CA ALA A 332 -14.16 -14.09 7.54
C ALA A 332 -13.86 -13.97 9.05
N ARG A 333 -12.65 -14.39 9.46
CA ARG A 333 -12.14 -14.32 10.83
C ARG A 333 -12.10 -12.87 11.33
N LEU A 334 -11.47 -11.95 10.58
CA LEU A 334 -11.40 -10.53 10.92
C LEU A 334 -12.79 -9.91 11.13
N GLY A 335 -13.75 -10.26 10.27
CA GLY A 335 -15.13 -9.79 10.41
C GLY A 335 -15.84 -10.34 11.65
N ALA A 336 -15.61 -11.61 12.01
CA ALA A 336 -16.18 -12.21 13.20
C ALA A 336 -15.58 -11.64 14.48
N GLU A 337 -14.26 -11.54 14.54
CA GLU A 337 -13.51 -10.95 15.66
C GLU A 337 -13.88 -9.48 15.88
N ALA A 338 -14.04 -8.69 14.81
CA ALA A 338 -14.46 -7.30 14.91
C ALA A 338 -15.84 -7.15 15.56
N ARG A 339 -16.81 -7.99 15.18
CA ARG A 339 -18.13 -8.01 15.82
C ARG A 339 -18.03 -8.34 17.32
N SER A 340 -17.24 -9.36 17.67
CA SER A 340 -17.03 -9.78 19.05
C SER A 340 -16.36 -8.66 19.89
N ALA A 341 -15.36 -7.98 19.34
CA ALA A 341 -14.67 -6.87 19.99
C ALA A 341 -15.61 -5.68 20.24
N LEU A 342 -16.46 -5.32 19.27
CA LEU A 342 -17.47 -4.26 19.45
C LEU A 342 -18.50 -4.62 20.50
N ALA A 343 -18.98 -5.86 20.54
CA ALA A 343 -19.92 -6.34 21.56
C ALA A 343 -19.31 -6.25 22.96
N ALA A 344 -18.08 -6.76 23.12
CA ALA A 344 -17.36 -6.70 24.39
C ALA A 344 -17.08 -5.26 24.84
N ALA A 345 -16.77 -4.35 23.93
CA ALA A 345 -16.59 -2.92 24.23
C ALA A 345 -17.90 -2.28 24.71
N ALA A 346 -19.03 -2.60 24.04
CA ALA A 346 -20.34 -2.11 24.43
C ALA A 346 -20.77 -2.59 25.83
N GLU A 347 -20.42 -3.82 26.20
CA GLU A 347 -20.66 -4.36 27.55
C GLU A 347 -19.86 -3.62 28.65
N ARG A 348 -18.56 -3.34 28.38
CA ARG A 348 -17.72 -2.55 29.32
C ARG A 348 -18.25 -1.14 29.55
N LEU A 349 -18.93 -0.54 28.56
CA LEU A 349 -19.53 0.80 28.71
C LEU A 349 -20.86 0.78 29.53
N ARG A 350 -21.46 -0.41 29.75
CA ARG A 350 -22.69 -0.56 30.53
C ARG A 350 -22.41 -0.91 32.00
N ALA A 351 -21.20 -1.42 32.28
CA ALA A 351 -20.73 -1.75 33.62
C ALA A 351 -20.27 -0.50 34.39
#